data_0bf83ba5b30e0247a5ca6c06704082e2
#
_entry.id   0bf83ba5b30e0247a5ca6c06704082e2
#
_cell.length_a   1.000
_cell.length_b   1.000
_cell.length_c   1.000
_cell.angle_alpha   90.00
_cell.angle_beta   90.00
_cell.angle_gamma   90.00
#
_symmetry.space_group_name_H-M   'P 1'
#
loop_
_entity.id
_entity.type
_entity.pdbx_description
1 polymer ?
#
loop_
_entity_poly.entity_id
_entity_poly.type
_entity_poly.pdbx_seq_one_letter_code
_entity_poly.pdbx_strand_id
1 'polypeptide(L)'
;MAAKLKTAVLGATGYSGLELARLLGRHPRTGAPLLLRRTAETVTKTGDTDGHPAGLPHTSGNGNLPVQAPIQPFSWSALEQHGVGLLFLATPHSVSRELVTEAMTGGLMTRGLRIVDLSGAWRLKQEQHRAVYGFKDANAQTAADLTERAVYGLPELKPNADQIPSAALVANPGCYATSVILALAPLLAAGMVDLDRGIISDSKSGVSGAGKEPTARTHFVSVADNFSAYSVFGHR
;
A
#
# COMPACT_ATOMS: atom_id res chain seq x y z
N MET A 1 -27.46 -14.68 2.62
CA MET A 1 -26.44 -13.63 2.39
C MET A 1 -25.13 -14.30 2.01
N ALA A 2 -24.42 -13.83 1.00
CA ALA A 2 -23.08 -14.35 0.67
C ALA A 2 -22.14 -14.14 1.88
N ALA A 3 -21.25 -15.12 2.13
CA ALA A 3 -20.27 -15.00 3.19
C ALA A 3 -19.36 -13.79 2.94
N LYS A 4 -19.08 -13.02 3.98
CA LYS A 4 -18.17 -11.86 3.87
C LYS A 4 -16.74 -12.35 3.62
N LEU A 5 -16.03 -11.65 2.72
CA LEU A 5 -14.64 -11.93 2.45
C LEU A 5 -13.80 -11.60 3.70
N LYS A 6 -13.00 -12.55 4.13
CA LYS A 6 -12.06 -12.36 5.24
C LYS A 6 -10.78 -11.71 4.71
N THR A 7 -10.42 -10.60 5.32
CA THR A 7 -9.30 -9.77 4.90
C THR A 7 -8.28 -9.59 6.01
N ALA A 8 -7.03 -9.33 5.66
CA ALA A 8 -5.97 -8.97 6.59
C ALA A 8 -5.22 -7.73 6.10
N VAL A 9 -4.69 -6.93 7.02
CA VAL A 9 -3.85 -5.76 6.75
C VAL A 9 -2.54 -5.92 7.49
N LEU A 10 -1.45 -6.13 6.76
CA LEU A 10 -0.10 -6.10 7.31
C LEU A 10 0.50 -4.70 7.18
N GLY A 11 1.02 -4.17 8.27
CA GLY A 11 1.41 -2.76 8.39
C GLY A 11 0.29 -1.89 8.96
N ALA A 12 -0.61 -2.50 9.74
CA ALA A 12 -1.74 -1.81 10.38
C ALA A 12 -1.33 -0.75 11.42
N THR A 13 -0.05 -0.63 11.74
CA THR A 13 0.49 0.44 12.61
C THR A 13 0.79 1.75 11.88
N GLY A 14 0.83 1.74 10.54
CA GLY A 14 1.04 2.93 9.70
C GLY A 14 -0.24 3.64 9.32
N TYR A 15 -0.15 4.90 8.86
CA TYR A 15 -1.33 5.70 8.45
C TYR A 15 -2.17 5.01 7.38
N SER A 16 -1.55 4.51 6.33
CA SER A 16 -2.27 3.83 5.23
C SER A 16 -2.94 2.54 5.70
N GLY A 17 -2.26 1.75 6.55
CA GLY A 17 -2.83 0.52 7.09
C GLY A 17 -4.01 0.75 8.01
N LEU A 18 -3.95 1.77 8.86
CA LEU A 18 -5.05 2.17 9.74
C LEU A 18 -6.27 2.65 8.94
N GLU A 19 -6.05 3.54 7.96
CA GLU A 19 -7.15 4.03 7.11
C GLU A 19 -7.79 2.91 6.29
N LEU A 20 -6.97 2.01 5.76
CA LEU A 20 -7.47 0.82 5.05
C LEU A 20 -8.30 -0.08 5.97
N ALA A 21 -7.85 -0.30 7.21
CA ALA A 21 -8.61 -1.07 8.19
C ALA A 21 -9.98 -0.44 8.47
N ARG A 22 -10.03 0.89 8.59
CA ARG A 22 -11.28 1.66 8.75
C ARG A 22 -12.21 1.49 7.56
N LEU A 23 -11.69 1.56 6.34
CA LEU A 23 -12.46 1.40 5.10
C LEU A 23 -13.01 -0.03 4.98
N LEU A 24 -12.19 -1.04 5.23
CA LEU A 24 -12.60 -2.45 5.18
C LEU A 24 -13.68 -2.78 6.21
N GLY A 25 -13.57 -2.24 7.42
CA GLY A 25 -14.58 -2.44 8.47
C GLY A 25 -15.97 -1.90 8.10
N ARG A 26 -16.04 -0.93 7.20
CA ARG A 26 -17.29 -0.32 6.69
C ARG A 26 -17.75 -0.93 5.36
N HIS A 27 -16.91 -1.73 4.71
CA HIS A 27 -17.22 -2.27 3.40
C HIS A 27 -18.26 -3.39 3.49
N PRO A 28 -19.37 -3.35 2.70
CA PRO A 28 -20.49 -4.28 2.87
C PRO A 28 -20.14 -5.75 2.63
N ARG A 29 -19.12 -6.02 1.81
CA ARG A 29 -18.71 -7.38 1.43
C ARG A 29 -17.55 -7.92 2.27
N THR A 30 -16.97 -7.13 3.18
CA THR A 30 -15.91 -7.54 4.10
C THR A 30 -16.39 -7.41 5.54
N GLY A 31 -15.68 -8.03 6.48
CA GLY A 31 -15.82 -7.77 7.91
C GLY A 31 -14.65 -6.92 8.41
N ALA A 32 -14.53 -6.78 9.74
CA ALA A 32 -13.33 -6.21 10.33
C ALA A 32 -12.10 -7.04 9.89
N PRO A 33 -11.06 -6.39 9.36
CA PRO A 33 -9.87 -7.11 8.90
C PRO A 33 -9.04 -7.62 10.09
N LEU A 34 -8.28 -8.70 9.87
CA LEU A 34 -7.21 -9.11 10.77
C LEU A 34 -6.07 -8.08 10.67
N LEU A 35 -5.71 -7.47 11.80
CA LEU A 35 -4.66 -6.46 11.85
C LEU A 35 -3.32 -7.10 12.23
N LEU A 36 -2.31 -6.88 11.40
CA LEU A 36 -1.03 -7.54 11.50
C LEU A 36 0.13 -6.55 11.50
N ARG A 37 1.20 -6.92 12.24
CA ARG A 37 2.51 -6.23 12.26
C ARG A 37 3.64 -7.23 12.08
N ARG A 38 4.79 -6.80 11.58
CA ARG A 38 5.99 -7.64 11.59
C ARG A 38 6.53 -7.79 13.01
N THR A 39 7.02 -8.98 13.33
CA THR A 39 7.53 -9.31 14.67
C THR A 39 8.83 -8.56 15.00
N ALA A 40 9.64 -8.22 14.01
CA ALA A 40 10.97 -7.61 14.20
C ALA A 40 10.93 -6.08 14.47
N GLU A 41 9.81 -5.40 14.32
CA GLU A 41 9.75 -3.92 14.38
C GLU A 41 9.42 -3.35 15.76
N THR A 42 9.25 -4.16 16.79
CA THR A 42 8.50 -3.71 17.98
C THR A 42 9.30 -3.45 19.24
N VAL A 43 10.59 -3.72 19.30
CA VAL A 43 11.25 -3.72 20.64
C VAL A 43 12.25 -2.58 20.85
N THR A 44 12.62 -1.80 19.86
CA THR A 44 13.79 -0.93 20.03
C THR A 44 13.57 0.58 20.03
N LYS A 45 12.38 1.12 19.86
CA LYS A 45 12.23 2.61 19.73
C LYS A 45 10.99 3.27 20.32
N THR A 46 10.26 2.65 21.21
CA THR A 46 9.29 3.41 22.02
C THR A 46 9.57 3.12 23.49
N GLY A 47 10.32 4.03 24.10
CA GLY A 47 10.48 4.08 25.55
C GLY A 47 9.20 4.55 26.25
N ASP A 48 8.09 3.91 26.00
CA ASP A 48 6.87 4.04 26.78
C ASP A 48 6.71 2.79 27.63
N THR A 49 7.18 2.92 28.88
CA THR A 49 7.09 1.89 29.92
C THR A 49 5.68 1.78 30.52
N ASP A 50 4.71 2.51 30.02
CA ASP A 50 3.38 2.66 30.66
C ASP A 50 2.26 1.81 30.06
N GLY A 51 2.58 0.78 29.26
CA GLY A 51 1.58 -0.21 28.84
C GLY A 51 0.40 0.32 28.01
N HIS A 52 0.42 1.57 27.61
CA HIS A 52 -0.60 2.12 26.70
C HIS A 52 -0.29 1.63 25.27
N PRO A 53 -1.28 1.08 24.55
CA PRO A 53 -1.10 0.83 23.13
C PRO A 53 -0.74 2.16 22.48
N ALA A 54 0.37 2.18 21.75
CA ALA A 54 0.86 3.39 21.07
C ALA A 54 -0.32 4.14 20.45
N GLY A 55 -0.56 5.38 20.91
CA GLY A 55 -1.77 6.11 20.63
C GLY A 55 -2.07 6.10 19.13
N LEU A 56 -3.25 5.62 18.78
CA LEU A 56 -3.76 5.76 17.43
C LEU A 56 -3.76 7.24 17.09
N PRO A 57 -3.23 7.67 15.94
CA PRO A 57 -3.26 9.06 15.56
C PRO A 57 -4.71 9.55 15.64
N HIS A 58 -4.94 10.63 16.36
CA HIS A 58 -6.24 11.30 16.41
C HIS A 58 -6.58 11.71 14.96
N THR A 59 -7.44 10.96 14.31
CA THR A 59 -8.05 11.43 13.07
C THR A 59 -9.03 12.53 13.48
N SER A 60 -8.68 13.77 13.13
CA SER A 60 -9.58 14.91 13.21
C SER A 60 -10.72 14.73 12.22
N GLY A 61 -11.76 14.04 12.64
CA GLY A 61 -12.97 13.82 11.87
C GLY A 61 -13.88 12.90 12.68
N ASN A 62 -15.12 13.29 12.88
CA ASN A 62 -16.18 12.62 13.62
C ASN A 62 -16.37 11.13 13.22
N GLY A 63 -15.41 10.29 13.48
CA GLY A 63 -15.49 8.88 13.18
C GLY A 63 -14.85 8.06 14.28
N ASN A 64 -15.66 7.56 15.21
CA ASN A 64 -15.29 6.44 16.06
C ASN A 64 -14.57 5.40 15.18
N LEU A 65 -13.27 5.22 15.40
CA LEU A 65 -12.54 4.08 14.85
C LEU A 65 -13.10 2.82 15.54
N PRO A 66 -13.84 1.94 14.86
CA PRO A 66 -14.26 0.68 15.45
C PRO A 66 -13.11 -0.34 15.45
N VAL A 67 -11.86 0.11 15.52
CA VAL A 67 -10.72 -0.81 15.47
C VAL A 67 -10.09 -0.87 16.86
N GLN A 68 -10.83 -1.41 17.81
CA GLN A 68 -10.27 -1.97 19.05
C GLN A 68 -9.75 -3.41 18.83
N ALA A 69 -9.59 -3.84 17.57
CA ALA A 69 -9.05 -5.16 17.30
C ALA A 69 -7.54 -5.16 17.62
N PRO A 70 -7.05 -6.16 18.36
CA PRO A 70 -5.65 -6.28 18.70
C PRO A 70 -4.81 -6.47 17.43
N ILE A 71 -3.69 -5.73 17.34
CA ILE A 71 -2.71 -5.94 16.26
C ILE A 71 -1.82 -7.12 16.64
N GLN A 72 -1.85 -8.17 15.82
CA GLN A 72 -1.16 -9.43 16.09
C GLN A 72 0.16 -9.51 15.28
N PRO A 73 1.13 -10.32 15.73
CA PRO A 73 2.28 -10.68 14.91
C PRO A 73 1.86 -11.39 13.63
N PHE A 74 2.53 -11.05 12.52
CA PHE A 74 2.26 -11.70 11.24
C PHE A 74 2.80 -13.14 11.23
N SER A 75 2.02 -14.05 10.71
CA SER A 75 2.45 -15.38 10.25
C SER A 75 1.52 -15.88 9.15
N TRP A 76 2.04 -16.68 8.24
CA TRP A 76 1.23 -17.33 7.20
C TRP A 76 0.17 -18.24 7.81
N SER A 77 0.51 -18.96 8.87
CA SER A 77 -0.42 -19.82 9.61
C SER A 77 -1.60 -19.04 10.20
N ALA A 78 -1.36 -17.83 10.69
CA ALA A 78 -2.44 -16.99 11.19
C ALA A 78 -3.43 -16.61 10.08
N LEU A 79 -2.96 -16.33 8.86
CA LEU A 79 -3.85 -16.07 7.73
C LEU A 79 -4.71 -17.29 7.38
N GLU A 80 -4.09 -18.48 7.34
CA GLU A 80 -4.79 -19.73 7.04
C GLU A 80 -5.83 -20.08 8.13
N GLN A 81 -5.46 -19.99 9.42
CA GLN A 81 -6.37 -20.24 10.54
C GLN A 81 -7.58 -19.30 10.53
N HIS A 82 -7.39 -18.04 10.15
CA HIS A 82 -8.49 -17.09 10.04
C HIS A 82 -9.24 -17.19 8.71
N GLY A 83 -8.77 -18.02 7.77
CA GLY A 83 -9.35 -18.19 6.45
C GLY A 83 -9.30 -16.92 5.61
N VAL A 84 -8.20 -16.17 5.70
CA VAL A 84 -7.99 -14.92 4.96
C VAL A 84 -7.85 -15.21 3.48
N GLY A 85 -8.74 -14.64 2.66
CA GLY A 85 -8.70 -14.75 1.21
C GLY A 85 -8.08 -13.53 0.52
N LEU A 86 -7.91 -12.41 1.25
CA LEU A 86 -7.34 -11.18 0.69
C LEU A 86 -6.43 -10.50 1.72
N LEU A 87 -5.15 -10.40 1.38
CA LEU A 87 -4.11 -9.75 2.18
C LEU A 87 -3.75 -8.40 1.57
N PHE A 88 -3.77 -7.35 2.38
CA PHE A 88 -3.25 -6.03 2.01
C PHE A 88 -1.88 -5.82 2.66
N LEU A 89 -0.91 -5.40 1.84
CA LEU A 89 0.45 -5.07 2.29
C LEU A 89 0.63 -3.55 2.32
N ALA A 90 0.64 -2.97 3.51
CA ALA A 90 1.00 -1.57 3.77
C ALA A 90 2.43 -1.52 4.36
N THR A 91 3.36 -2.17 3.69
CA THR A 91 4.73 -2.44 4.12
C THR A 91 5.77 -1.76 3.23
N PRO A 92 7.03 -1.61 3.67
CA PRO A 92 8.11 -1.16 2.81
C PRO A 92 8.30 -2.07 1.58
N HIS A 93 8.85 -1.52 0.49
CA HIS A 93 9.00 -2.22 -0.79
C HIS A 93 9.75 -3.55 -0.69
N SER A 94 10.86 -3.58 0.08
CA SER A 94 11.66 -4.80 0.27
C SER A 94 10.87 -5.91 0.97
N VAL A 95 10.10 -5.54 1.99
CA VAL A 95 9.23 -6.46 2.72
C VAL A 95 8.12 -7.02 1.84
N SER A 96 7.50 -6.18 1.03
CA SER A 96 6.49 -6.62 0.07
C SER A 96 7.06 -7.61 -0.94
N ARG A 97 8.27 -7.35 -1.46
CA ARG A 97 8.92 -8.29 -2.40
C ARG A 97 9.21 -9.65 -1.76
N GLU A 98 9.71 -9.67 -0.54
CA GLU A 98 9.95 -10.87 0.24
C GLU A 98 8.64 -11.68 0.42
N LEU A 99 7.63 -11.06 1.02
CA LEU A 99 6.38 -11.73 1.37
C LEU A 99 5.56 -12.21 0.17
N VAL A 100 5.49 -11.43 -0.92
CA VAL A 100 4.78 -11.86 -2.12
C VAL A 100 5.51 -13.03 -2.79
N THR A 101 6.85 -13.00 -2.80
CA THR A 101 7.65 -14.13 -3.30
C THR A 101 7.44 -15.38 -2.46
N GLU A 102 7.44 -15.26 -1.14
CA GLU A 102 7.13 -16.37 -0.22
C GLU A 102 5.71 -16.92 -0.44
N ALA A 103 4.71 -16.05 -0.57
CA ALA A 103 3.33 -16.46 -0.84
C ALA A 103 3.20 -17.24 -2.15
N MET A 104 3.95 -16.85 -3.16
CA MET A 104 3.97 -17.53 -4.47
C MET A 104 4.67 -18.88 -4.37
N THR A 105 5.89 -18.93 -3.84
CA THR A 105 6.69 -20.17 -3.73
C THR A 105 6.08 -21.17 -2.73
N GLY A 106 5.45 -20.68 -1.66
CA GLY A 106 4.70 -21.50 -0.70
C GLY A 106 3.33 -21.95 -1.19
N GLY A 107 2.95 -21.61 -2.42
CA GLY A 107 1.71 -22.03 -3.05
C GLY A 107 0.44 -21.38 -2.46
N LEU A 108 0.55 -20.36 -1.61
CA LEU A 108 -0.61 -19.68 -1.01
C LEU A 108 -1.45 -18.96 -2.07
N MET A 109 -0.81 -18.29 -3.01
CA MET A 109 -1.50 -17.62 -4.11
C MET A 109 -2.19 -18.61 -5.04
N THR A 110 -1.59 -19.77 -5.28
CA THR A 110 -2.18 -20.86 -6.07
C THR A 110 -3.40 -21.46 -5.37
N ARG A 111 -3.40 -21.49 -4.02
CA ARG A 111 -4.55 -21.93 -3.22
C ARG A 111 -5.62 -20.86 -3.03
N GLY A 112 -5.48 -19.71 -3.68
CA GLY A 112 -6.52 -18.69 -3.75
C GLY A 112 -6.29 -17.45 -2.87
N LEU A 113 -5.16 -17.31 -2.17
CA LEU A 113 -4.81 -16.07 -1.50
C LEU A 113 -4.56 -14.99 -2.56
N ARG A 114 -5.24 -13.86 -2.43
CA ARG A 114 -5.02 -12.66 -3.23
C ARG A 114 -4.28 -11.61 -2.42
N ILE A 115 -3.42 -10.84 -3.09
CA ILE A 115 -2.62 -9.81 -2.44
C ILE A 115 -2.84 -8.48 -3.15
N VAL A 116 -3.09 -7.42 -2.37
CA VAL A 116 -3.04 -6.03 -2.81
C VAL A 116 -1.86 -5.37 -2.13
N ASP A 117 -0.86 -5.00 -2.92
CA ASP A 117 0.35 -4.35 -2.44
C ASP A 117 0.27 -2.83 -2.60
N LEU A 118 0.35 -2.11 -1.49
CA LEU A 118 0.33 -0.64 -1.46
C LEU A 118 1.73 -0.05 -1.68
N SER A 119 2.76 -0.87 -1.70
CA SER A 119 4.14 -0.43 -1.92
C SER A 119 4.45 -0.20 -3.41
N GLY A 120 5.66 0.26 -3.72
CA GLY A 120 6.13 0.39 -5.11
C GLY A 120 6.70 -0.88 -5.73
N ALA A 121 6.68 -2.00 -4.99
CA ALA A 121 7.45 -3.21 -5.31
C ALA A 121 7.10 -3.84 -6.68
N TRP A 122 5.82 -3.81 -7.06
CA TRP A 122 5.30 -4.58 -8.20
C TRP A 122 4.67 -3.71 -9.29
N ARG A 123 4.77 -2.37 -9.19
CA ARG A 123 4.10 -1.42 -10.08
C ARG A 123 4.72 -1.32 -11.45
N LEU A 124 6.05 -1.40 -11.52
CA LEU A 124 6.83 -1.05 -12.71
C LEU A 124 7.35 -2.30 -13.39
N LYS A 125 6.97 -2.51 -14.64
CA LYS A 125 7.40 -3.67 -15.44
C LYS A 125 8.76 -3.44 -16.09
N GLN A 126 9.06 -2.21 -16.55
CA GLN A 126 10.29 -1.90 -17.26
C GLN A 126 11.47 -1.79 -16.29
N GLU A 127 12.58 -2.46 -16.63
CA GLU A 127 13.79 -2.54 -15.82
C GLU A 127 14.37 -1.17 -15.49
N GLN A 128 14.45 -0.30 -16.47
CA GLN A 128 14.97 1.07 -16.31
C GLN A 128 14.19 1.87 -15.24
N HIS A 129 12.88 1.63 -15.11
CA HIS A 129 12.06 2.30 -14.11
C HIS A 129 12.18 1.64 -12.74
N ARG A 130 12.45 0.33 -12.70
CA ARG A 130 12.66 -0.41 -11.43
C ARG A 130 14.02 -0.14 -10.82
N ALA A 131 15.02 0.18 -11.62
CA ALA A 131 16.39 0.41 -11.17
C ALA A 131 16.49 1.47 -10.06
N VAL A 132 15.62 2.49 -10.08
CA VAL A 132 15.56 3.55 -9.04
C VAL A 132 15.25 3.00 -7.63
N TYR A 133 14.60 1.85 -7.53
CA TYR A 133 14.26 1.24 -6.24
C TYR A 133 15.37 0.33 -5.69
N GLY A 134 16.32 -0.10 -6.53
CA GLY A 134 17.42 -0.97 -6.13
C GLY A 134 16.95 -2.29 -5.50
N PHE A 135 15.91 -2.90 -6.03
CA PHE A 135 15.37 -4.16 -5.50
C PHE A 135 16.42 -5.27 -5.50
N LYS A 136 16.47 -6.02 -4.41
CA LYS A 136 17.30 -7.22 -4.27
C LYS A 136 16.36 -8.41 -4.08
N ASP A 137 16.25 -9.25 -5.10
CA ASP A 137 15.37 -10.40 -5.08
C ASP A 137 16.16 -11.67 -4.76
N ALA A 138 15.69 -12.46 -3.77
CA ALA A 138 16.26 -13.76 -3.45
C ALA A 138 16.08 -14.76 -4.60
N ASN A 139 15.01 -14.62 -5.38
CA ASN A 139 14.73 -15.40 -6.59
C ASN A 139 14.30 -14.46 -7.70
N ALA A 140 15.25 -14.14 -8.58
CA ALA A 140 15.04 -13.18 -9.68
C ALA A 140 13.97 -13.66 -10.68
N GLN A 141 13.92 -14.98 -10.99
CA GLN A 141 12.93 -15.50 -11.93
C GLN A 141 11.51 -15.39 -11.38
N THR A 142 11.28 -15.81 -10.13
CA THR A 142 9.98 -15.66 -9.48
C THR A 142 9.56 -14.20 -9.38
N ALA A 143 10.50 -13.30 -9.08
CA ALA A 143 10.23 -11.89 -9.01
C ALA A 143 9.89 -11.27 -10.37
N ALA A 144 10.52 -11.72 -11.45
CA ALA A 144 10.18 -11.32 -12.82
C ALA A 144 8.77 -11.79 -13.20
N ASP A 145 8.45 -13.05 -12.95
CA ASP A 145 7.12 -13.61 -13.22
C ASP A 145 6.01 -12.89 -12.44
N LEU A 146 6.25 -12.61 -11.17
CA LEU A 146 5.31 -11.84 -10.34
C LEU A 146 5.12 -10.41 -10.84
N THR A 147 6.21 -9.75 -11.24
CA THR A 147 6.17 -8.40 -11.82
C THR A 147 5.33 -8.38 -13.10
N GLU A 148 5.48 -9.37 -13.95
CA GLU A 148 4.72 -9.45 -15.22
C GLU A 148 3.23 -9.70 -14.96
N ARG A 149 2.90 -10.57 -14.00
CA ARG A 149 1.52 -10.94 -13.66
C ARG A 149 0.81 -9.91 -12.78
N ALA A 150 1.55 -9.01 -12.14
CA ALA A 150 0.95 -7.98 -11.30
C ALA A 150 0.05 -7.05 -12.12
N VAL A 151 -1.19 -6.90 -11.68
CA VAL A 151 -2.15 -5.96 -12.28
C VAL A 151 -2.06 -4.62 -11.60
N TYR A 152 -1.97 -3.55 -12.39
CA TYR A 152 -1.93 -2.20 -11.84
C TYR A 152 -3.28 -1.81 -11.25
N GLY A 153 -3.29 -1.46 -9.97
CA GLY A 153 -4.49 -1.31 -9.14
C GLY A 153 -5.19 0.05 -9.30
N LEU A 154 -5.48 0.46 -10.54
CA LEU A 154 -6.22 1.69 -10.84
C LEU A 154 -7.48 1.33 -11.64
N PRO A 155 -8.60 0.98 -10.95
CA PRO A 155 -9.82 0.48 -11.60
C PRO A 155 -10.54 1.50 -12.47
N GLU A 156 -10.22 2.79 -12.36
CA GLU A 156 -10.74 3.84 -13.22
C GLU A 156 -10.26 3.71 -14.66
N LEU A 157 -9.13 3.05 -14.89
CA LEU A 157 -8.65 2.72 -16.22
C LEU A 157 -9.21 1.36 -16.66
N LYS A 158 -9.95 1.33 -17.74
CA LYS A 158 -10.73 0.17 -18.16
C LYS A 158 -9.92 -1.14 -18.29
N PRO A 159 -8.74 -1.19 -18.91
CA PRO A 159 -7.98 -2.45 -18.96
C PRO A 159 -7.67 -3.01 -17.57
N ASN A 160 -7.40 -2.15 -16.59
CA ASN A 160 -7.11 -2.57 -15.22
C ASN A 160 -8.39 -3.05 -14.51
N ALA A 161 -9.51 -2.31 -14.67
CA ALA A 161 -10.79 -2.69 -14.09
C ALA A 161 -11.20 -4.12 -14.45
N ASP A 162 -10.98 -4.51 -15.69
CA ASP A 162 -11.36 -5.83 -16.20
C ASP A 162 -10.44 -6.95 -15.66
N GLN A 163 -9.18 -6.63 -15.33
CA GLN A 163 -8.18 -7.60 -14.85
C GLN A 163 -8.15 -7.76 -13.33
N ILE A 164 -8.40 -6.68 -12.57
CA ILE A 164 -8.33 -6.70 -11.09
C ILE A 164 -9.16 -7.82 -10.46
N PRO A 165 -10.41 -8.12 -10.89
CA PRO A 165 -11.23 -9.16 -10.26
C PRO A 165 -10.62 -10.56 -10.30
N SER A 166 -9.79 -10.87 -11.31
CA SER A 166 -9.12 -12.17 -11.48
C SER A 166 -7.67 -12.17 -10.99
N ALA A 167 -7.09 -11.01 -10.67
CA ALA A 167 -5.69 -10.88 -10.30
C ALA A 167 -5.38 -11.56 -8.97
N ALA A 168 -4.30 -12.34 -8.94
CA ALA A 168 -3.73 -12.86 -7.69
C ALA A 168 -2.87 -11.80 -6.98
N LEU A 169 -2.26 -10.88 -7.74
CA LEU A 169 -1.47 -9.77 -7.23
C LEU A 169 -1.92 -8.46 -7.88
N VAL A 170 -2.34 -7.51 -7.06
CA VAL A 170 -2.67 -6.15 -7.47
C VAL A 170 -1.62 -5.20 -6.91
N ALA A 171 -0.95 -4.47 -7.81
CA ALA A 171 0.04 -3.44 -7.45
C ALA A 171 -0.66 -2.07 -7.40
N ASN A 172 -1.01 -1.63 -6.20
CA ASN A 172 -1.72 -0.36 -5.99
C ASN A 172 -0.83 0.84 -6.35
N PRO A 173 -1.31 1.84 -7.10
CA PRO A 173 -0.51 3.01 -7.49
C PRO A 173 -0.09 3.89 -6.30
N GLY A 174 0.94 4.70 -6.50
CA GLY A 174 1.30 5.77 -5.57
C GLY A 174 0.34 6.96 -5.68
N CYS A 175 0.29 7.79 -4.64
CA CYS A 175 -0.65 8.92 -4.57
C CYS A 175 -0.46 9.92 -5.70
N TYR A 176 0.76 10.32 -6.01
CA TYR A 176 1.05 11.24 -7.13
C TYR A 176 0.74 10.61 -8.49
N ALA A 177 1.16 9.37 -8.71
CA ALA A 177 0.82 8.65 -9.95
C ALA A 177 -0.69 8.57 -10.14
N THR A 178 -1.44 8.25 -9.10
CA THR A 178 -2.91 8.20 -9.15
C THR A 178 -3.50 9.56 -9.55
N SER A 179 -3.08 10.65 -8.87
CA SER A 179 -3.63 11.98 -9.15
C SER A 179 -3.33 12.45 -10.57
N VAL A 180 -2.10 12.25 -11.05
CA VAL A 180 -1.68 12.65 -12.40
C VAL A 180 -2.39 11.81 -13.47
N ILE A 181 -2.44 10.51 -13.30
CA ILE A 181 -3.10 9.62 -14.27
C ILE A 181 -4.59 9.93 -14.37
N LEU A 182 -5.28 10.09 -13.24
CA LEU A 182 -6.71 10.38 -13.25
C LEU A 182 -7.03 11.76 -13.83
N ALA A 183 -6.15 12.74 -13.66
CA ALA A 183 -6.32 14.06 -14.27
C ALA A 183 -6.09 14.02 -15.79
N LEU A 184 -5.09 13.27 -16.25
CA LEU A 184 -4.68 13.28 -17.65
C LEU A 184 -5.40 12.26 -18.54
N ALA A 185 -5.78 11.09 -18.00
CA ALA A 185 -6.35 10.01 -18.81
C ALA A 185 -7.58 10.43 -19.66
N PRO A 186 -8.58 11.16 -19.13
CA PRO A 186 -9.71 11.61 -19.94
C PRO A 186 -9.31 12.63 -21.01
N LEU A 187 -8.35 13.50 -20.73
CA LEU A 187 -7.87 14.50 -21.68
C LEU A 187 -7.08 13.87 -22.82
N LEU A 188 -6.25 12.88 -22.49
CA LEU A 188 -5.50 12.10 -23.49
C LEU A 188 -6.45 11.29 -24.37
N ALA A 189 -7.45 10.65 -23.77
CA ALA A 189 -8.46 9.88 -24.51
C ALA A 189 -9.29 10.76 -25.46
N ALA A 190 -9.49 12.03 -25.11
CA ALA A 190 -10.18 13.02 -25.93
C ALA A 190 -9.27 13.71 -26.97
N GLY A 191 -7.96 13.38 -27.02
CA GLY A 191 -7.00 14.03 -27.92
C GLY A 191 -6.72 15.52 -27.60
N MET A 192 -6.96 15.93 -26.37
CA MET A 192 -6.86 17.33 -25.94
C MET A 192 -5.46 17.73 -25.43
N VAL A 193 -4.53 16.79 -25.39
CA VAL A 193 -3.15 17.01 -24.90
C VAL A 193 -2.16 16.93 -26.05
N ASP A 194 -1.41 17.99 -26.25
CA ASP A 194 -0.27 18.02 -27.17
C ASP A 194 0.97 17.41 -26.47
N LEU A 195 1.28 16.17 -26.79
CA LEU A 195 2.39 15.43 -26.17
C LEU A 195 3.78 15.97 -26.59
N ASP A 196 3.88 16.65 -27.73
CA ASP A 196 5.16 17.20 -28.21
C ASP A 196 5.61 18.40 -27.35
N ARG A 197 4.70 19.05 -26.66
CA ARG A 197 5.00 20.12 -25.72
C ARG A 197 5.38 19.63 -24.32
N GLY A 198 5.27 18.34 -24.06
CA GLY A 198 5.51 17.73 -22.76
C GLY A 198 4.41 18.04 -21.74
N ILE A 199 4.51 17.39 -20.58
CA ILE A 199 3.55 17.53 -19.48
C ILE A 199 4.31 17.92 -18.22
N ILE A 200 3.87 18.96 -17.54
CA ILE A 200 4.40 19.39 -16.26
C ILE A 200 3.34 19.12 -15.20
N SER A 201 3.70 18.35 -14.16
CA SER A 201 2.84 18.11 -13.00
C SER A 201 3.46 18.74 -11.75
N ASP A 202 2.74 19.70 -11.17
CA ASP A 202 3.09 20.29 -9.88
C ASP A 202 2.17 19.72 -8.79
N SER A 203 2.58 18.60 -8.23
CA SER A 203 1.80 17.81 -7.27
C SER A 203 2.10 18.23 -5.82
N LYS A 204 1.07 18.49 -5.02
CA LYS A 204 1.15 18.88 -3.62
C LYS A 204 0.77 17.71 -2.72
N SER A 205 1.53 17.52 -1.62
CA SER A 205 1.27 16.46 -0.64
C SER A 205 1.20 17.03 0.78
N GLY A 206 0.27 16.52 1.56
CA GLY A 206 0.30 16.72 3.01
C GLY A 206 1.44 15.93 3.65
N VAL A 207 1.88 16.37 4.83
CA VAL A 207 3.00 15.76 5.58
C VAL A 207 2.76 14.28 5.94
N SER A 208 1.51 13.86 6.09
CA SER A 208 1.16 12.46 6.34
C SER A 208 1.64 11.49 5.27
N GLY A 209 1.86 11.98 4.04
CA GLY A 209 2.44 11.19 2.94
C GLY A 209 3.87 10.71 3.20
N ALA A 210 4.60 11.36 4.11
CA ALA A 210 5.94 10.95 4.52
C ALA A 210 5.94 9.79 5.53
N GLY A 211 4.77 9.36 6.02
CA GLY A 211 4.64 8.33 7.05
C GLY A 211 4.65 8.90 8.46
N LYS A 212 4.64 8.01 9.45
CA LYS A 212 4.50 8.42 10.86
C LYS A 212 5.82 8.77 11.54
N GLU A 213 6.95 8.33 11.01
CA GLU A 213 8.26 8.61 11.61
C GLU A 213 8.69 10.04 11.27
N PRO A 214 8.86 10.92 12.28
CA PRO A 214 9.26 12.30 12.04
C PRO A 214 10.72 12.38 11.61
N THR A 215 10.98 13.29 10.68
CA THR A 215 12.33 13.66 10.24
C THR A 215 12.53 15.15 10.47
N ALA A 216 13.75 15.66 10.33
CA ALA A 216 14.01 17.10 10.40
C ALA A 216 13.14 17.91 9.42
N ARG A 217 12.74 17.33 8.29
CA ARG A 217 11.89 17.99 7.28
C ARG A 217 10.39 17.84 7.56
N THR A 218 9.98 16.82 8.29
CA THR A 218 8.57 16.47 8.53
C THR A 218 8.16 16.66 9.98
N HIS A 219 9.07 17.13 10.81
CA HIS A 219 8.76 17.51 12.20
C HIS A 219 7.76 18.65 12.23
N PHE A 220 6.85 18.66 13.23
CA PHE A 220 5.76 19.63 13.31
C PHE A 220 6.22 21.09 13.13
N VAL A 221 7.29 21.51 13.82
CA VAL A 221 7.82 22.89 13.73
C VAL A 221 8.30 23.23 12.31
N SER A 222 8.76 22.23 11.54
CA SER A 222 9.25 22.44 10.16
C SER A 222 8.13 22.51 9.14
N VAL A 223 6.94 22.01 9.46
CA VAL A 223 5.82 21.90 8.51
C VAL A 223 4.61 22.76 8.89
N ALA A 224 4.55 23.24 10.14
CA ALA A 224 3.48 24.14 10.58
C ALA A 224 3.56 25.45 9.79
N ASP A 225 2.44 25.84 9.18
CA ASP A 225 2.31 27.03 8.34
C ASP A 225 3.40 27.17 7.25
N ASN A 226 3.97 26.06 6.80
CA ASN A 226 5.04 26.02 5.84
C ASN A 226 4.71 25.10 4.66
N PHE A 227 5.20 25.51 3.49
CA PHE A 227 5.09 24.74 2.25
C PHE A 227 6.42 24.78 1.50
N SER A 228 7.06 23.65 1.30
CA SER A 228 8.37 23.55 0.68
C SER A 228 8.40 22.57 -0.47
N ALA A 229 9.10 22.91 -1.55
CA ALA A 229 9.36 22.02 -2.65
C ALA A 229 10.33 20.90 -2.23
N TYR A 230 10.11 19.71 -2.77
CA TYR A 230 11.04 18.58 -2.64
C TYR A 230 11.03 17.73 -3.91
N SER A 231 12.11 17.00 -4.13
CA SER A 231 12.24 16.07 -5.28
C SER A 231 11.86 16.71 -6.62
N VAL A 232 12.23 17.97 -6.82
CA VAL A 232 12.02 18.70 -8.08
C VAL A 232 12.77 17.95 -9.18
N PHE A 233 12.05 17.51 -10.24
CA PHE A 233 12.53 16.65 -11.34
C PHE A 233 13.13 15.29 -10.92
N GLY A 234 13.07 14.93 -9.64
CA GLY A 234 13.70 13.72 -9.11
C GLY A 234 12.77 12.83 -8.28
N HIS A 235 11.46 12.98 -8.41
CA HIS A 235 10.51 12.10 -7.70
C HIS A 235 10.45 10.72 -8.37
N ARG A 236 10.58 9.66 -7.57
CA ARG A 236 10.52 8.25 -8.03
C ARG A 236 9.09 7.71 -8.06
#